data_c31b5a8804ae68b9985a97f711ed0041
#
_entry.id   c31b5a8804ae68b9985a97f711ed0041
#
_cell.length_a   1.000
_cell.length_b   1.000
_cell.length_c   1.000
_cell.angle_alpha   90.00
_cell.angle_beta   90.00
_cell.angle_gamma   90.00
#
_symmetry.space_group_name_H-M   'P 1'
#
loop_
_entity.id
_entity.type
_entity.pdbx_description
1 polymer ?
#
loop_
_entity_poly.entity_id
_entity_poly.type
_entity_poly.pdbx_seq_one_letter_code
_entity_poly.pdbx_strand_id
1 'polypeptide(L)'
;NVAVIGGGFIGVEFAEQISMTGKKVTLVEMADACLWQAFDKSFTDDIEKMMKDKGINVLTNTKVKKIIGDKKAEALELDNGQKIPAELVILGLGVRPNGLLAKEAGLDVNAKGAIIVDQYTRTSDPDIFAVGDCAEKKCFFTNKDVPVLLASTAAMEAKIAGSNAFQLRLIRANKGTISAFSTQIFGKTFAAAGLTEARAR
;
A
#
# COMPACT_ATOMS: atom_id res chain seq x y z
N ASN A 1 23.79 -1.33 -9.71
CA ASN A 1 23.06 -2.04 -8.66
C ASN A 1 21.93 -1.15 -8.14
N VAL A 2 20.73 -1.70 -8.09
CA VAL A 2 19.54 -1.00 -7.56
C VAL A 2 19.00 -1.79 -6.37
N ALA A 3 18.67 -1.09 -5.29
CA ALA A 3 17.97 -1.68 -4.17
C ALA A 3 16.55 -1.12 -4.06
N VAL A 4 15.59 -1.99 -3.81
CA VAL A 4 14.20 -1.63 -3.54
C VAL A 4 13.89 -2.05 -2.11
N ILE A 5 13.45 -1.11 -1.28
CA ILE A 5 13.09 -1.35 0.12
C ILE A 5 11.57 -1.36 0.24
N GLY A 6 11.01 -2.51 0.63
CA GLY A 6 9.60 -2.79 0.75
C GLY A 6 9.06 -3.68 -0.38
N GLY A 7 8.45 -4.79 -0.01
CA GLY A 7 7.88 -5.82 -0.89
C GLY A 7 6.38 -5.66 -1.14
N GLY A 8 5.82 -4.44 -1.00
CA GLY A 8 4.46 -4.12 -1.42
C GLY A 8 4.32 -4.00 -2.93
N PHE A 9 3.12 -3.67 -3.44
CA PHE A 9 2.85 -3.52 -4.88
C PHE A 9 3.86 -2.62 -5.58
N ILE A 10 4.09 -1.41 -5.05
CA ILE A 10 5.04 -0.44 -5.60
C ILE A 10 6.45 -1.04 -5.69
N GLY A 11 6.94 -1.67 -4.61
CA GLY A 11 8.28 -2.22 -4.58
C GLY A 11 8.47 -3.39 -5.54
N VAL A 12 7.51 -4.31 -5.61
CA VAL A 12 7.56 -5.47 -6.52
C VAL A 12 7.51 -5.03 -7.97
N GLU A 13 6.60 -4.11 -8.34
CA GLU A 13 6.47 -3.58 -9.68
C GLU A 13 7.72 -2.80 -10.13
N PHE A 14 8.31 -1.96 -9.26
CA PHE A 14 9.57 -1.29 -9.56
C PHE A 14 10.73 -2.29 -9.71
N ALA A 15 10.81 -3.30 -8.84
CA ALA A 15 11.87 -4.32 -8.92
C ALA A 15 11.80 -5.08 -10.25
N GLU A 16 10.60 -5.46 -10.69
CA GLU A 16 10.38 -6.08 -11.99
C GLU A 16 10.83 -5.16 -13.14
N GLN A 17 10.25 -3.97 -13.23
CA GLN A 17 10.49 -3.06 -14.35
C GLN A 17 11.98 -2.69 -14.48
N ILE A 18 12.66 -2.47 -13.36
CA ILE A 18 14.08 -2.17 -13.37
C ILE A 18 14.90 -3.39 -13.77
N SER A 19 14.55 -4.59 -13.32
CA SER A 19 15.25 -5.82 -13.69
C SER A 19 15.22 -6.06 -15.21
N MET A 20 14.10 -5.73 -15.84
CA MET A 20 13.92 -5.84 -17.30
C MET A 20 14.84 -4.90 -18.09
N THR A 21 15.41 -3.87 -17.46
CA THR A 21 16.46 -3.02 -18.07
C THR A 21 17.87 -3.57 -17.96
N GLY A 22 18.04 -4.83 -17.48
CA GLY A 22 19.34 -5.47 -17.30
C GLY A 22 20.09 -5.01 -16.04
N LYS A 23 19.46 -4.27 -15.15
CA LYS A 23 20.06 -3.87 -13.87
C LYS A 23 20.00 -5.01 -12.86
N LYS A 24 21.03 -5.10 -12.01
CA LYS A 24 21.00 -6.00 -10.85
C LYS A 24 20.10 -5.37 -9.77
N VAL A 25 19.03 -6.07 -9.41
CA VAL A 25 18.04 -5.59 -8.45
C VAL A 25 18.06 -6.47 -7.21
N THR A 26 18.10 -5.84 -6.03
CA THR A 26 17.83 -6.48 -4.74
C THR A 26 16.59 -5.86 -4.13
N LEU A 27 15.58 -6.66 -3.83
CA LEU A 27 14.39 -6.26 -3.09
C LEU A 27 14.51 -6.75 -1.65
N VAL A 28 14.32 -5.84 -0.70
CA VAL A 28 14.39 -6.14 0.75
C VAL A 28 13.04 -5.89 1.38
N GLU A 29 12.47 -6.92 2.00
CA GLU A 29 11.17 -6.87 2.70
C GLU A 29 11.34 -7.31 4.16
N MET A 30 10.78 -6.52 5.07
CA MET A 30 10.84 -6.78 6.51
C MET A 30 9.91 -7.94 6.92
N ALA A 31 8.78 -8.10 6.24
CA ALA A 31 7.86 -9.20 6.47
C ALA A 31 8.40 -10.52 5.88
N ASP A 32 7.73 -11.60 6.17
CA ASP A 32 8.08 -12.96 5.75
C ASP A 32 7.80 -13.22 4.26
N ALA A 33 7.00 -12.35 3.61
CA ALA A 33 6.69 -12.47 2.19
C ALA A 33 6.41 -11.11 1.53
N CYS A 34 6.71 -11.01 0.22
CA CYS A 34 6.24 -9.91 -0.60
C CYS A 34 4.72 -10.00 -0.79
N LEU A 35 4.04 -8.84 -0.86
CA LEU A 35 2.59 -8.74 -1.09
C LEU A 35 1.71 -9.50 -0.07
N TRP A 36 2.23 -9.84 1.10
CA TRP A 36 1.58 -10.63 2.14
C TRP A 36 0.24 -10.04 2.62
N GLN A 37 0.07 -8.72 2.50
CA GLN A 37 -1.18 -8.06 2.89
C GLN A 37 -2.33 -8.27 1.90
N ALA A 38 -2.00 -8.60 0.65
CA ALA A 38 -2.95 -8.69 -0.45
C ALA A 38 -3.27 -10.14 -0.86
N PHE A 39 -2.31 -11.05 -0.68
CA PHE A 39 -2.42 -12.43 -1.16
C PHE A 39 -2.10 -13.44 -0.08
N ASP A 40 -2.70 -14.62 -0.19
CA ASP A 40 -2.36 -15.76 0.66
C ASP A 40 -1.00 -16.35 0.29
N LYS A 41 -0.42 -17.11 1.22
CA LYS A 41 0.98 -17.59 1.14
C LYS A 41 1.31 -18.35 -0.14
N SER A 42 0.43 -19.15 -0.67
CA SER A 42 0.66 -19.89 -1.91
C SER A 42 0.92 -18.97 -3.11
N PHE A 43 0.24 -17.82 -3.17
CA PHE A 43 0.44 -16.84 -4.22
C PHE A 43 1.72 -16.01 -4.00
N THR A 44 2.02 -15.65 -2.75
CA THR A 44 3.24 -14.90 -2.46
C THR A 44 4.49 -15.74 -2.71
N ASP A 45 4.47 -17.05 -2.41
CA ASP A 45 5.55 -17.98 -2.72
C ASP A 45 5.79 -18.08 -4.23
N ASP A 46 4.72 -18.16 -5.04
CA ASP A 46 4.78 -18.16 -6.49
C ASP A 46 5.41 -16.87 -7.04
N ILE A 47 4.99 -15.72 -6.51
CA ILE A 47 5.51 -14.39 -6.90
C ILE A 47 7.01 -14.31 -6.61
N GLU A 48 7.43 -14.64 -5.40
CA GLU A 48 8.84 -14.59 -5.01
C GLU A 48 9.70 -15.54 -5.82
N LYS A 49 9.20 -16.76 -6.06
CA LYS A 49 9.90 -17.73 -6.91
C LYS A 49 10.11 -17.17 -8.30
N MET A 50 9.06 -16.61 -8.91
CA MET A 50 9.15 -16.04 -10.25
C MET A 50 10.12 -14.86 -10.31
N MET A 51 10.14 -13.97 -9.30
CA MET A 51 11.09 -12.86 -9.22
C MET A 51 12.54 -13.39 -9.13
N LYS A 52 12.79 -14.40 -8.30
CA LYS A 52 14.11 -15.05 -8.14
C LYS A 52 14.54 -15.73 -9.43
N ASP A 53 13.65 -16.45 -10.10
CA ASP A 53 13.92 -17.11 -11.40
C ASP A 53 14.28 -16.10 -12.51
N LYS A 54 13.81 -14.85 -12.38
CA LYS A 54 14.13 -13.72 -13.27
C LYS A 54 15.36 -12.90 -12.83
N GLY A 55 16.08 -13.37 -11.81
CA GLY A 55 17.36 -12.80 -11.38
C GLY A 55 17.22 -11.63 -10.38
N ILE A 56 16.06 -11.39 -9.80
CA ILE A 56 15.90 -10.44 -8.70
C ILE A 56 16.34 -11.13 -7.41
N ASN A 57 17.24 -10.50 -6.66
CA ASN A 57 17.62 -10.96 -5.33
C ASN A 57 16.54 -10.51 -4.33
N VAL A 58 15.68 -11.43 -3.88
CA VAL A 58 14.58 -11.14 -2.94
C VAL A 58 14.98 -11.60 -1.54
N LEU A 59 15.03 -10.65 -0.61
CA LEU A 59 15.36 -10.85 0.81
C LEU A 59 14.14 -10.49 1.66
N THR A 60 13.45 -11.50 2.14
CA THR A 60 12.35 -11.37 3.12
C THR A 60 12.87 -11.57 4.54
N ASN A 61 12.05 -11.29 5.57
CA ASN A 61 12.45 -11.28 6.97
C ASN A 61 13.71 -10.44 7.22
N THR A 62 13.90 -9.37 6.45
CA THR A 62 15.14 -8.60 6.45
C THR A 62 14.83 -7.11 6.55
N LYS A 63 15.42 -6.46 7.54
CA LYS A 63 15.22 -5.04 7.78
C LYS A 63 16.43 -4.23 7.35
N VAL A 64 16.20 -3.17 6.59
CA VAL A 64 17.25 -2.19 6.28
C VAL A 64 17.45 -1.29 7.50
N LYS A 65 18.70 -1.21 7.97
CA LYS A 65 19.09 -0.37 9.10
C LYS A 65 19.38 1.05 8.65
N LYS A 66 20.14 1.19 7.56
CA LYS A 66 20.48 2.50 6.98
C LYS A 66 20.95 2.39 5.53
N ILE A 67 20.91 3.51 4.83
CA ILE A 67 21.55 3.71 3.54
C ILE A 67 22.95 4.27 3.81
N ILE A 68 23.98 3.67 3.21
CA ILE A 68 25.38 4.10 3.30
C ILE A 68 25.73 4.88 2.05
N GLY A 69 26.53 5.95 2.23
CA GLY A 69 27.08 6.80 1.19
C GLY A 69 27.32 8.20 1.71
N ASP A 70 28.15 8.98 1.04
CA ASP A 70 28.40 10.39 1.38
C ASP A 70 27.55 11.31 0.50
N LYS A 71 27.91 11.47 -0.77
CA LYS A 71 27.16 12.34 -1.71
C LYS A 71 26.11 11.58 -2.52
N LYS A 72 26.18 10.26 -2.55
CA LYS A 72 25.27 9.35 -3.25
C LYS A 72 25.14 8.05 -2.48
N ALA A 73 24.08 7.29 -2.75
CA ALA A 73 23.94 5.96 -2.20
C ALA A 73 25.05 5.04 -2.75
N GLU A 74 25.62 4.23 -1.89
CA GLU A 74 26.68 3.27 -2.22
C GLU A 74 26.30 1.86 -1.78
N ALA A 75 25.58 1.73 -0.65
CA ALA A 75 25.13 0.45 -0.13
C ALA A 75 23.95 0.59 0.82
N LEU A 76 23.25 -0.52 1.08
CA LEU A 76 22.38 -0.69 2.24
C LEU A 76 23.10 -1.48 3.32
N GLU A 77 22.94 -1.10 4.59
CA GLU A 77 23.26 -1.91 5.76
C GLU A 77 21.98 -2.55 6.28
N LEU A 78 21.99 -3.86 6.39
CA LEU A 78 20.89 -4.63 6.96
C LEU A 78 21.03 -4.75 8.48
N ASP A 79 19.98 -5.17 9.16
CA ASP A 79 19.95 -5.37 10.61
C ASP A 79 20.91 -6.50 11.09
N ASN A 80 21.17 -7.50 10.24
CA ASN A 80 22.14 -8.57 10.48
C ASN A 80 23.60 -8.15 10.22
N GLY A 81 23.86 -6.88 9.88
CA GLY A 81 25.18 -6.34 9.58
C GLY A 81 25.66 -6.55 8.13
N GLN A 82 24.93 -7.29 7.32
CA GLN A 82 25.28 -7.47 5.90
C GLN A 82 25.16 -6.13 5.15
N LYS A 83 26.06 -5.91 4.18
CA LYS A 83 26.01 -4.76 3.28
C LYS A 83 25.69 -5.21 1.85
N ILE A 84 24.74 -4.52 1.23
CA ILE A 84 24.30 -4.76 -0.14
C ILE A 84 24.67 -3.55 -0.98
N PRO A 85 25.48 -3.68 -2.04
CA PRO A 85 25.81 -2.58 -2.93
C PRO A 85 24.56 -2.01 -3.60
N ALA A 86 24.39 -0.68 -3.56
CA ALA A 86 23.25 0.00 -4.16
C ALA A 86 23.63 1.43 -4.55
N GLU A 87 23.64 1.69 -5.84
CA GLU A 87 23.89 3.02 -6.42
C GLU A 87 22.59 3.85 -6.59
N LEU A 88 21.46 3.15 -6.56
CA LEU A 88 20.10 3.72 -6.52
C LEU A 88 19.28 2.96 -5.47
N VAL A 89 18.55 3.69 -4.65
CA VAL A 89 17.64 3.12 -3.65
C VAL A 89 16.24 3.65 -3.90
N ILE A 90 15.30 2.72 -4.00
CA ILE A 90 13.86 3.03 -4.13
C ILE A 90 13.17 2.66 -2.82
N LEU A 91 12.41 3.60 -2.28
CA LEU A 91 11.66 3.43 -1.04
C LEU A 91 10.21 3.10 -1.37
N GLY A 92 9.86 1.81 -1.33
CA GLY A 92 8.50 1.28 -1.48
C GLY A 92 7.83 1.01 -0.13
N LEU A 93 7.99 1.91 0.86
CA LEU A 93 7.60 1.69 2.26
C LEU A 93 6.10 1.89 2.53
N GLY A 94 5.30 2.00 1.49
CA GLY A 94 3.88 2.28 1.59
C GLY A 94 3.57 3.77 1.80
N VAL A 95 2.29 4.04 2.06
CA VAL A 95 1.74 5.38 2.22
C VAL A 95 0.92 5.46 3.51
N ARG A 96 0.70 6.67 3.99
CA ARG A 96 -0.12 6.96 5.18
C ARG A 96 -1.14 8.03 4.83
N PRO A 97 -2.34 7.98 5.43
CA PRO A 97 -3.30 9.06 5.32
C PRO A 97 -2.68 10.39 5.77
N ASN A 98 -2.94 11.46 5.04
CA ASN A 98 -2.52 12.80 5.41
C ASN A 98 -3.71 13.61 5.90
N GLY A 99 -4.05 13.49 7.18
CA GLY A 99 -5.12 14.23 7.83
C GLY A 99 -4.64 15.41 8.67
N LEU A 100 -3.38 15.85 8.52
CA LEU A 100 -2.82 16.92 9.38
C LEU A 100 -3.62 18.22 9.27
N LEU A 101 -3.91 18.68 8.05
CA LEU A 101 -4.70 19.89 7.82
C LEU A 101 -6.09 19.79 8.47
N ALA A 102 -6.75 18.64 8.35
CA ALA A 102 -8.04 18.39 8.95
C ALA A 102 -7.97 18.44 10.49
N LYS A 103 -6.94 17.83 11.07
CA LYS A 103 -6.69 17.87 12.52
C LYS A 103 -6.45 19.31 13.02
N GLU A 104 -5.67 20.09 12.30
CA GLU A 104 -5.41 21.51 12.63
C GLU A 104 -6.67 22.36 12.49
N ALA A 105 -7.58 22.00 11.60
CA ALA A 105 -8.90 22.61 11.46
C ALA A 105 -9.92 22.12 12.51
N GLY A 106 -9.54 21.25 13.44
CA GLY A 106 -10.39 20.75 14.52
C GLY A 106 -11.26 19.56 14.15
N LEU A 107 -11.03 18.92 12.99
CA LEU A 107 -11.76 17.71 12.59
C LEU A 107 -11.18 16.46 13.26
N ASP A 108 -12.04 15.45 13.46
CA ASP A 108 -11.64 14.18 14.05
C ASP A 108 -10.76 13.38 13.09
N VAL A 109 -9.60 12.92 13.60
CA VAL A 109 -8.69 12.01 12.91
C VAL A 109 -8.37 10.80 13.79
N ASN A 110 -8.23 9.63 13.18
CA ASN A 110 -7.88 8.42 13.92
C ASN A 110 -6.37 8.36 14.25
N ALA A 111 -5.96 7.36 15.03
CA ALA A 111 -4.57 7.16 15.45
C ALA A 111 -3.57 6.97 14.28
N LYS A 112 -4.07 6.61 13.08
CA LYS A 112 -3.26 6.44 11.86
C LYS A 112 -3.18 7.73 11.02
N GLY A 113 -3.85 8.80 11.45
CA GLY A 113 -3.89 10.08 10.76
C GLY A 113 -4.97 10.18 9.66
N ALA A 114 -5.88 9.21 9.56
CA ALA A 114 -6.99 9.28 8.62
C ALA A 114 -8.14 10.11 9.22
N ILE A 115 -8.78 10.92 8.39
CA ILE A 115 -9.95 11.72 8.75
C ILE A 115 -11.12 10.76 8.97
N ILE A 116 -11.73 10.84 10.14
CA ILE A 116 -12.89 10.03 10.49
C ILE A 116 -14.12 10.54 9.72
N VAL A 117 -14.82 9.64 9.05
CA VAL A 117 -16.01 9.96 8.27
C VAL A 117 -17.14 8.98 8.56
N ASP A 118 -18.36 9.47 8.41
CA ASP A 118 -19.55 8.62 8.46
C ASP A 118 -19.80 7.89 7.12
N GLN A 119 -20.87 7.11 7.06
CA GLN A 119 -21.26 6.39 5.85
C GLN A 119 -21.60 7.30 4.66
N TYR A 120 -21.79 8.59 4.87
CA TYR A 120 -22.07 9.59 3.85
C TYR A 120 -20.83 10.39 3.46
N THR A 121 -19.67 9.99 3.97
CA THR A 121 -18.35 10.65 3.80
C THR A 121 -18.24 12.02 4.47
N ARG A 122 -19.15 12.35 5.43
CA ARG A 122 -19.08 13.58 6.21
C ARG A 122 -18.08 13.40 7.35
N THR A 123 -17.33 14.44 7.65
CA THR A 123 -16.42 14.52 8.80
C THR A 123 -17.19 14.82 10.10
N SER A 124 -16.47 15.13 11.18
CA SER A 124 -17.07 15.67 12.42
C SER A 124 -17.75 17.02 12.22
N ASP A 125 -17.43 17.76 11.16
CA ASP A 125 -18.17 18.93 10.69
C ASP A 125 -19.12 18.47 9.55
N PRO A 126 -20.45 18.67 9.67
CA PRO A 126 -21.42 18.20 8.69
C PRO A 126 -21.33 18.87 7.32
N ASP A 127 -20.67 20.02 7.22
CA ASP A 127 -20.49 20.77 5.99
C ASP A 127 -19.17 20.39 5.27
N ILE A 128 -18.34 19.53 5.90
CA ILE A 128 -17.06 19.09 5.35
C ILE A 128 -17.08 17.59 5.06
N PHE A 129 -16.67 17.24 3.84
CA PHE A 129 -16.55 15.85 3.38
C PHE A 129 -15.10 15.48 3.18
N ALA A 130 -14.75 14.22 3.50
CA ALA A 130 -13.43 13.68 3.21
C ALA A 130 -13.53 12.35 2.45
N VAL A 131 -12.69 12.20 1.43
CA VAL A 131 -12.67 11.03 0.53
C VAL A 131 -11.25 10.71 0.11
N GLY A 132 -11.03 9.52 -0.41
CA GLY A 132 -9.72 9.10 -0.90
C GLY A 132 -8.76 8.73 0.22
N ASP A 133 -7.46 8.79 -0.05
CA ASP A 133 -6.43 8.25 0.84
C ASP A 133 -6.35 8.93 2.21
N CYS A 134 -6.83 10.16 2.33
CA CYS A 134 -6.85 10.87 3.61
C CYS A 134 -8.01 10.46 4.53
N ALA A 135 -9.07 9.84 4.01
CA ALA A 135 -10.24 9.45 4.78
C ALA A 135 -10.14 7.99 5.30
N GLU A 136 -10.76 7.73 6.45
CA GLU A 136 -10.85 6.39 7.03
C GLU A 136 -11.62 5.43 6.11
N LYS A 137 -11.21 4.16 6.07
CA LYS A 137 -11.84 3.10 5.29
C LYS A 137 -12.33 1.99 6.18
N LYS A 138 -13.56 1.53 5.94
CA LYS A 138 -14.14 0.36 6.62
C LYS A 138 -14.21 -0.83 5.67
N CYS A 139 -13.88 -2.01 6.16
CA CYS A 139 -14.10 -3.27 5.45
C CYS A 139 -15.58 -3.58 5.37
N PHE A 140 -16.07 -3.92 4.17
CA PHE A 140 -17.47 -4.29 3.96
C PHE A 140 -17.89 -5.51 4.81
N PHE A 141 -17.02 -6.51 4.98
CA PHE A 141 -17.35 -7.74 5.68
C PHE A 141 -17.26 -7.64 7.20
N THR A 142 -16.28 -6.90 7.71
CA THR A 142 -15.96 -6.88 9.15
C THR A 142 -16.29 -5.58 9.84
N ASN A 143 -16.60 -4.53 9.08
CA ASN A 143 -16.79 -3.15 9.54
C ASN A 143 -15.58 -2.58 10.33
N LYS A 144 -14.42 -3.22 10.24
CA LYS A 144 -13.16 -2.75 10.86
C LYS A 144 -12.40 -1.85 9.92
N ASP A 145 -11.53 -1.00 10.47
CA ASP A 145 -10.65 -0.14 9.69
C ASP A 145 -9.68 -0.96 8.84
N VAL A 146 -9.58 -0.60 7.57
CA VAL A 146 -8.67 -1.24 6.62
C VAL A 146 -7.80 -0.21 5.89
N PRO A 147 -6.51 -0.52 5.67
CA PRO A 147 -5.60 0.38 4.97
C PRO A 147 -5.71 0.20 3.45
N VAL A 148 -6.88 0.51 2.90
CA VAL A 148 -7.12 0.44 1.44
C VAL A 148 -6.97 1.84 0.86
N LEU A 149 -5.83 2.10 0.23
CA LEU A 149 -5.47 3.38 -0.37
C LEU A 149 -5.37 3.15 -1.89
N LEU A 150 -6.51 3.22 -2.57
CA LEU A 150 -6.66 2.91 -4.00
C LEU A 150 -7.45 4.00 -4.70
N ALA A 151 -6.99 4.39 -5.89
CA ALA A 151 -7.66 5.39 -6.73
C ALA A 151 -9.11 5.00 -7.09
N SER A 152 -9.38 3.70 -7.31
CA SER A 152 -10.73 3.20 -7.57
C SER A 152 -11.68 3.41 -6.39
N THR A 153 -11.20 3.15 -5.16
CA THR A 153 -11.97 3.42 -3.92
C THR A 153 -12.20 4.92 -3.75
N ALA A 154 -11.16 5.73 -3.94
CA ALA A 154 -11.25 7.19 -3.87
C ALA A 154 -12.29 7.75 -4.85
N ALA A 155 -12.29 7.26 -6.09
CA ALA A 155 -13.27 7.68 -7.12
C ALA A 155 -14.72 7.29 -6.74
N MET A 156 -14.90 6.14 -6.11
CA MET A 156 -16.22 5.69 -5.65
C MET A 156 -16.71 6.55 -4.49
N GLU A 157 -15.84 6.84 -3.52
CA GLU A 157 -16.15 7.74 -2.39
C GLU A 157 -16.44 9.17 -2.85
N ALA A 158 -15.70 9.68 -3.82
CA ALA A 158 -15.94 11.00 -4.41
C ALA A 158 -17.32 11.11 -5.05
N LYS A 159 -17.81 10.03 -5.70
CA LYS A 159 -19.19 9.99 -6.22
C LYS A 159 -20.24 10.02 -5.11
N ILE A 160 -19.95 9.38 -3.97
CA ILE A 160 -20.84 9.41 -2.80
C ILE A 160 -20.86 10.82 -2.21
N ALA A 161 -19.68 11.41 -1.95
CA ALA A 161 -19.57 12.77 -1.42
C ALA A 161 -20.26 13.79 -2.32
N GLY A 162 -19.98 13.78 -3.62
CA GLY A 162 -20.59 14.68 -4.59
C GLY A 162 -22.13 14.54 -4.68
N SER A 163 -22.64 13.31 -4.47
CA SER A 163 -24.09 13.10 -4.40
C SER A 163 -24.73 13.63 -3.12
N ASN A 164 -23.96 13.74 -2.04
CA ASN A 164 -24.45 14.15 -0.72
C ASN A 164 -24.18 15.64 -0.40
N ALA A 165 -23.23 16.27 -1.12
CA ALA A 165 -22.81 17.65 -0.85
C ALA A 165 -23.92 18.70 -1.12
N PHE A 166 -24.84 18.41 -2.03
CA PHE A 166 -25.95 19.31 -2.37
C PHE A 166 -27.24 18.57 -2.11
N GLN A 167 -27.91 18.79 -1.06
CA GLN A 167 -29.26 18.28 -0.69
C GLN A 167 -30.01 17.54 -1.82
N LEU A 168 -29.41 16.49 -2.34
CA LEU A 168 -29.95 15.71 -3.43
C LEU A 168 -31.07 14.81 -2.92
N ARG A 169 -32.02 14.52 -3.77
CA ARG A 169 -33.16 13.64 -3.44
C ARG A 169 -32.73 12.19 -3.15
N LEU A 170 -31.52 11.81 -3.51
CA LEU A 170 -30.98 10.47 -3.33
C LEU A 170 -29.73 10.54 -2.46
N ILE A 171 -29.83 10.07 -1.22
CA ILE A 171 -28.69 9.94 -0.32
C ILE A 171 -27.96 8.63 -0.63
N ARG A 172 -26.67 8.71 -0.94
CA ARG A 172 -25.82 7.54 -1.16
C ARG A 172 -25.00 7.26 0.08
N ALA A 173 -25.00 6.01 0.53
CA ALA A 173 -24.22 5.55 1.67
C ALA A 173 -23.04 4.67 1.20
N ASN A 174 -21.89 4.90 1.80
CA ASN A 174 -20.72 4.00 1.69
C ASN A 174 -20.94 2.79 2.59
N LYS A 175 -20.98 1.60 2.00
CA LYS A 175 -21.15 0.33 2.71
C LYS A 175 -19.82 -0.31 3.11
N GLY A 176 -18.71 0.38 2.94
CA GLY A 176 -17.36 -0.13 3.11
C GLY A 176 -16.75 -0.61 1.79
N THR A 177 -15.49 -1.01 1.86
CA THR A 177 -14.72 -1.49 0.71
C THR A 177 -14.47 -3.00 0.76
N ILE A 178 -14.49 -3.63 -0.40
CA ILE A 178 -14.17 -5.07 -0.56
C ILE A 178 -12.67 -5.32 -0.70
N SER A 179 -11.83 -4.29 -0.82
CA SER A 179 -10.37 -4.44 -0.99
C SER A 179 -10.01 -5.29 -2.21
N ALA A 180 -10.28 -4.80 -3.40
CA ALA A 180 -9.93 -5.50 -4.65
C ALA A 180 -8.56 -5.00 -5.16
N PHE A 181 -7.66 -5.93 -5.44
CA PHE A 181 -6.30 -5.66 -5.93
C PHE A 181 -6.01 -6.48 -7.17
N SER A 182 -5.19 -5.96 -8.06
CA SER A 182 -4.59 -6.73 -9.13
C SER A 182 -3.22 -6.17 -9.48
N THR A 183 -2.30 -7.04 -9.85
CA THR A 183 -0.99 -6.69 -10.39
C THR A 183 -0.57 -7.70 -11.43
N GLN A 184 0.32 -7.29 -12.32
CA GLN A 184 0.95 -8.18 -13.28
C GLN A 184 2.45 -8.23 -13.00
N ILE A 185 3.02 -9.42 -12.87
CA ILE A 185 4.43 -9.63 -12.57
C ILE A 185 4.97 -10.63 -13.59
N PHE A 186 5.94 -10.18 -14.40
CA PHE A 186 6.54 -10.94 -15.51
C PHE A 186 5.50 -11.61 -16.42
N GLY A 187 4.44 -10.88 -16.74
CA GLY A 187 3.36 -11.34 -17.62
C GLY A 187 2.30 -12.22 -16.96
N LYS A 188 2.47 -12.63 -15.69
CA LYS A 188 1.45 -13.36 -14.92
C LYS A 188 0.62 -12.39 -14.09
N THR A 189 -0.69 -12.45 -14.23
CA THR A 189 -1.62 -11.61 -13.47
C THR A 189 -1.98 -12.27 -12.15
N PHE A 190 -1.91 -11.50 -11.07
CA PHE A 190 -2.38 -11.86 -9.74
C PHE A 190 -3.50 -10.90 -9.34
N ALA A 191 -4.62 -11.44 -8.88
CA ALA A 191 -5.77 -10.65 -8.45
C ALA A 191 -6.40 -11.25 -7.20
N ALA A 192 -6.90 -10.39 -6.33
CA ALA A 192 -7.64 -10.78 -5.14
C ALA A 192 -8.77 -9.78 -4.87
N ALA A 193 -9.87 -10.24 -4.27
CA ALA A 193 -10.95 -9.40 -3.81
C ALA A 193 -11.49 -9.93 -2.48
N GLY A 194 -11.68 -9.07 -1.51
CA GLY A 194 -12.19 -9.41 -0.19
C GLY A 194 -11.10 -9.78 0.82
N LEU A 195 -11.35 -10.80 1.61
CA LEU A 195 -10.45 -11.25 2.68
C LEU A 195 -9.53 -12.36 2.18
N THR A 196 -8.28 -12.34 2.59
CA THR A 196 -7.40 -13.51 2.50
C THR A 196 -7.90 -14.59 3.47
N GLU A 197 -7.52 -15.85 3.25
CA GLU A 197 -7.88 -16.94 4.17
C GLU A 197 -7.43 -16.63 5.60
N ALA A 198 -6.23 -16.09 5.78
CA ALA A 198 -5.70 -15.71 7.08
C ALA A 198 -6.51 -14.60 7.79
N ARG A 199 -7.21 -13.75 7.05
CA ARG A 199 -8.08 -12.70 7.61
C ARG A 199 -9.52 -13.12 7.78
N ALA A 200 -9.93 -14.20 7.13
CA ALA A 200 -11.28 -14.75 7.20
C ALA A 200 -11.49 -15.69 8.39
N ARG A 201 -10.40 -16.27 8.93
CA ARG A 201 -10.35 -17.09 10.15
C ARG A 201 -10.32 -16.20 11.39
#